data_ecb5e3695679eefaa7d962bf511332ba
#
_entry.id   ecb5e3695679eefaa7d962bf511332ba
#
_cell.length_a   1.000
_cell.length_b   1.000
_cell.length_c   1.000
_cell.angle_alpha   90.00
_cell.angle_beta   90.00
_cell.angle_gamma   90.00
#
_symmetry.space_group_name_H-M   'P 1'
#
loop_
_entity.id
_entity.type
_entity.pdbx_description
1 polymer ?
#
loop_
_entity_poly.entity_id
_entity_poly.type
_entity_poly.pdbx_seq_one_letter_code
_entity_poly.pdbx_strand_id
1 'polypeptide(L)'
;MAFDRSIRICIDPEKCIACGECVKVCSHDTISIVAKKAVISGESCLHCDHCRAACANDAISIEGIDDSLNQFATFTASKNWIPFGEYDTGSLITLMQSRRSCRNYKKKAVEKEILEDLVKIGVTAPSGSNCQMWSFTVLSDRASVISLGEESMNFFKRLNGLASKSWLRNMLKLIGKPELSDYYVNNYERIREGIEEWESNGKDMLFHGAPAAILVSNKLE
;
A
#
# COMPACT_ATOMS: atom_id res chain seq x y z
N MET A 1 12.33 -11.97 11.05
CA MET A 1 13.07 -12.38 9.82
C MET A 1 14.22 -11.44 9.58
N ALA A 2 15.42 -11.95 9.28
CA ALA A 2 16.52 -11.11 8.80
C ALA A 2 16.18 -10.68 7.35
N PHE A 3 16.21 -9.38 7.07
CA PHE A 3 16.02 -8.88 5.70
C PHE A 3 17.20 -9.30 4.84
N ASP A 4 16.91 -9.79 3.63
CA ASP A 4 17.94 -10.05 2.64
C ASP A 4 18.62 -8.72 2.25
N ARG A 5 19.90 -8.63 2.48
CA ARG A 5 20.75 -7.48 2.17
C ARG A 5 21.81 -7.82 1.13
N SER A 6 21.68 -8.98 0.49
CA SER A 6 22.60 -9.39 -0.58
C SER A 6 22.64 -8.34 -1.70
N ILE A 7 23.80 -8.18 -2.32
CA ILE A 7 23.94 -7.24 -3.42
C ILE A 7 23.54 -7.94 -4.71
N ARG A 8 22.49 -7.43 -5.33
CA ARG A 8 21.93 -7.93 -6.60
C ARG A 8 22.04 -6.91 -7.73
N ILE A 9 22.91 -5.92 -7.56
CA ILE A 9 23.13 -4.84 -8.54
C ILE A 9 24.12 -5.33 -9.58
N CYS A 10 23.77 -5.18 -10.86
CA CYS A 10 24.66 -5.33 -11.99
C CYS A 10 24.88 -3.98 -12.67
N ILE A 11 26.13 -3.63 -12.96
CA ILE A 11 26.50 -2.36 -13.62
C ILE A 11 27.14 -2.70 -14.96
N ASP A 12 26.56 -2.21 -16.05
CA ASP A 12 27.10 -2.32 -17.39
C ASP A 12 28.20 -1.25 -17.60
N PRO A 13 29.48 -1.64 -17.70
CA PRO A 13 30.56 -0.70 -17.85
C PRO A 13 30.56 0.03 -19.21
N GLU A 14 29.95 -0.55 -20.24
CA GLU A 14 29.90 0.07 -21.57
C GLU A 14 28.90 1.25 -21.59
N LYS A 15 27.77 1.12 -20.85
CA LYS A 15 26.80 2.18 -20.72
C LYS A 15 27.15 3.23 -19.66
N CYS A 16 27.99 2.87 -18.70
CA CYS A 16 28.33 3.74 -17.58
C CYS A 16 29.23 4.90 -18.02
N ILE A 17 28.75 6.12 -17.80
CA ILE A 17 29.51 7.38 -18.09
C ILE A 17 30.15 7.98 -16.84
N ALA A 18 30.12 7.31 -15.70
CA ALA A 18 30.69 7.78 -14.42
C ALA A 18 30.12 9.12 -13.89
N CYS A 19 28.85 9.43 -14.16
CA CYS A 19 28.23 10.68 -13.72
C CYS A 19 28.08 10.76 -12.18
N GLY A 20 28.12 9.64 -11.46
CA GLY A 20 28.06 9.59 -9.99
C GLY A 20 26.65 9.68 -9.40
N GLU A 21 25.58 9.82 -10.20
CA GLU A 21 24.21 9.92 -9.67
C GLU A 21 23.82 8.69 -8.83
N CYS A 22 24.16 7.49 -9.27
CA CYS A 22 23.91 6.25 -8.52
C CYS A 22 24.61 6.20 -7.14
N VAL A 23 25.75 6.85 -7.01
CA VAL A 23 26.48 6.98 -5.73
C VAL A 23 25.74 7.94 -4.79
N LYS A 24 25.32 9.11 -5.31
CA LYS A 24 24.62 10.14 -4.51
C LYS A 24 23.33 9.65 -3.88
N VAL A 25 22.58 8.78 -4.58
CA VAL A 25 21.28 8.28 -4.09
C VAL A 25 21.39 7.01 -3.25
N CYS A 26 22.56 6.38 -3.16
CA CYS A 26 22.76 5.15 -2.42
C CYS A 26 22.94 5.41 -0.93
N SER A 27 21.92 5.09 -0.12
CA SER A 27 21.97 5.27 1.34
C SER A 27 22.84 4.24 2.09
N HIS A 28 23.38 3.23 1.39
CA HIS A 28 24.20 2.16 1.96
C HIS A 28 25.65 2.16 1.43
N ASP A 29 26.02 3.21 0.71
CA ASP A 29 27.36 3.35 0.12
C ASP A 29 27.80 2.11 -0.69
N THR A 30 26.82 1.42 -1.30
CA THR A 30 27.05 0.16 -2.04
C THR A 30 27.82 0.37 -3.32
N ILE A 31 27.79 1.58 -3.89
CA ILE A 31 28.37 1.93 -5.19
C ILE A 31 29.40 3.04 -5.02
N SER A 32 30.53 2.91 -5.71
CA SER A 32 31.54 3.96 -5.81
C SER A 32 32.02 4.15 -7.25
N ILE A 33 32.79 5.23 -7.51
CA ILE A 33 33.42 5.45 -8.82
C ILE A 33 34.91 5.09 -8.74
N VAL A 34 35.30 4.10 -9.52
CA VAL A 34 36.70 3.68 -9.65
C VAL A 34 37.08 3.64 -11.13
N ALA A 35 38.23 4.19 -11.49
CA ALA A 35 38.74 4.24 -12.87
C ALA A 35 37.68 4.75 -13.88
N LYS A 36 36.94 5.79 -13.52
CA LYS A 36 35.86 6.39 -14.33
C LYS A 36 34.71 5.44 -14.67
N LYS A 37 34.41 4.49 -13.80
CA LYS A 37 33.25 3.61 -13.91
C LYS A 37 32.63 3.43 -12.51
N ALA A 38 31.30 3.25 -12.46
CA ALA A 38 30.65 2.86 -11.24
C ALA A 38 30.93 1.36 -10.95
N VAL A 39 31.25 1.05 -9.70
CA VAL A 39 31.53 -0.32 -9.25
C VAL A 39 30.84 -0.59 -7.93
N ILE A 40 30.59 -1.85 -7.65
CA ILE A 40 30.11 -2.31 -6.34
C ILE A 40 31.29 -2.30 -5.37
N SER A 41 31.15 -1.58 -4.26
CA SER A 41 32.20 -1.42 -3.24
C SER A 41 31.70 -1.65 -1.82
N GLY A 42 30.39 -1.63 -1.58
CA GLY A 42 29.78 -1.89 -0.27
C GLY A 42 29.47 -3.36 -0.04
N GLU A 43 28.97 -3.66 1.17
CA GLU A 43 28.71 -5.04 1.65
C GLU A 43 27.21 -5.39 1.71
N SER A 44 26.33 -4.40 1.55
CA SER A 44 24.87 -4.59 1.68
C SER A 44 24.07 -3.71 0.76
N CYS A 45 22.82 -4.12 0.43
CA CYS A 45 21.90 -3.40 -0.44
C CYS A 45 20.48 -3.40 0.15
N LEU A 46 19.78 -2.27 0.04
CA LEU A 46 18.34 -2.15 0.40
C LEU A 46 17.39 -2.64 -0.68
N HIS A 47 17.88 -2.99 -1.86
CA HIS A 47 17.07 -3.30 -3.04
C HIS A 47 16.03 -2.21 -3.38
N CYS A 48 16.35 -0.94 -3.09
CA CYS A 48 15.41 0.20 -3.20
C CYS A 48 15.27 0.79 -4.60
N ASP A 49 16.02 0.29 -5.57
CA ASP A 49 16.02 0.70 -6.98
C ASP A 49 16.42 2.16 -7.28
N HIS A 50 16.78 2.96 -6.30
CA HIS A 50 17.17 4.37 -6.50
C HIS A 50 18.33 4.53 -7.49
N CYS A 51 19.36 3.69 -7.41
CA CYS A 51 20.52 3.76 -8.28
C CYS A 51 20.16 3.49 -9.75
N ARG A 52 19.23 2.56 -10.01
CA ARG A 52 18.72 2.28 -11.36
C ARG A 52 17.85 3.43 -11.86
N ALA A 53 16.91 3.91 -11.05
CA ALA A 53 16.03 5.03 -11.39
C ALA A 53 16.81 6.31 -11.70
N ALA A 54 17.90 6.57 -10.97
CA ALA A 54 18.75 7.75 -11.20
C ALA A 54 19.73 7.61 -12.39
N CYS A 55 19.81 6.43 -13.03
CA CYS A 55 20.76 6.18 -14.12
C CYS A 55 20.15 6.57 -15.47
N ALA A 56 20.47 7.75 -15.98
CA ALA A 56 19.98 8.22 -17.27
C ALA A 56 20.44 7.36 -18.49
N ASN A 57 21.46 6.52 -18.29
CA ASN A 57 22.04 5.69 -19.35
C ASN A 57 21.62 4.22 -19.27
N ASP A 58 20.66 3.86 -18.39
CA ASP A 58 20.24 2.47 -18.17
C ASP A 58 21.42 1.51 -17.95
N ALA A 59 22.49 1.97 -17.28
CA ALA A 59 23.67 1.18 -17.00
C ALA A 59 23.51 0.26 -15.79
N ILE A 60 22.41 0.37 -15.02
CA ILE A 60 22.22 -0.39 -13.79
C ILE A 60 20.99 -1.27 -13.92
N SER A 61 21.14 -2.54 -13.57
CA SER A 61 20.05 -3.48 -13.37
C SER A 61 20.13 -4.10 -11.99
N ILE A 62 18.99 -4.54 -11.45
CA ILE A 62 18.90 -5.19 -10.16
C ILE A 62 18.15 -6.51 -10.35
N GLU A 63 18.78 -7.61 -10.00
CA GLU A 63 18.15 -8.93 -10.10
C GLU A 63 16.96 -9.05 -9.13
N GLY A 64 15.87 -9.62 -9.62
CA GLY A 64 14.64 -9.85 -8.84
C GLY A 64 13.65 -8.66 -8.85
N ILE A 65 13.95 -7.56 -9.57
CA ILE A 65 12.95 -6.52 -9.82
C ILE A 65 12.06 -6.94 -10.99
N ASP A 66 10.75 -6.92 -10.76
CA ASP A 66 9.74 -7.19 -11.77
C ASP A 66 9.33 -5.90 -12.50
N ASP A 67 9.89 -5.68 -13.69
CA ASP A 67 9.60 -4.51 -14.52
C ASP A 67 8.15 -4.45 -15.02
N SER A 68 7.40 -5.55 -14.96
CA SER A 68 5.98 -5.56 -15.33
C SER A 68 5.13 -4.72 -14.39
N LEU A 69 5.57 -4.52 -13.14
CA LEU A 69 4.90 -3.67 -12.16
C LEU A 69 4.91 -2.18 -12.55
N ASN A 70 5.82 -1.76 -13.44
CA ASN A 70 5.90 -0.40 -13.97
C ASN A 70 5.17 -0.23 -15.31
N GLN A 71 4.46 -1.28 -15.78
CA GLN A 71 3.68 -1.26 -17.00
C GLN A 71 2.19 -1.19 -16.64
N PHE A 72 1.54 -0.10 -16.98
CA PHE A 72 0.12 0.12 -16.73
C PHE A 72 -0.70 -0.10 -17.99
N ALA A 73 -1.88 -0.70 -17.85
CA ALA A 73 -2.75 -1.01 -18.97
C ALA A 73 -3.67 0.18 -19.33
N THR A 74 -4.06 0.98 -18.34
CA THR A 74 -5.08 2.02 -18.49
C THR A 74 -4.52 3.43 -18.68
N PHE A 75 -3.23 3.63 -18.47
CA PHE A 75 -2.53 4.90 -18.70
C PHE A 75 -1.04 4.68 -18.95
N THR A 76 -0.37 5.72 -19.44
CA THR A 76 1.09 5.72 -19.64
C THR A 76 1.77 6.53 -18.55
N ALA A 77 2.68 5.93 -17.80
CA ALA A 77 3.56 6.62 -16.87
C ALA A 77 4.93 6.84 -17.50
N SER A 78 5.54 7.99 -17.24
CA SER A 78 6.93 8.23 -17.61
C SER A 78 7.86 7.33 -16.76
N LYS A 79 8.86 6.75 -17.39
CA LYS A 79 9.95 6.04 -16.70
C LYS A 79 11.07 6.97 -16.23
N ASN A 80 11.01 8.24 -16.62
CA ASN A 80 12.07 9.19 -16.30
C ASN A 80 12.01 9.56 -14.82
N TRP A 81 13.16 9.54 -14.18
CA TRP A 81 13.34 10.13 -12.87
C TRP A 81 13.02 11.62 -12.93
N ILE A 82 12.23 12.10 -11.98
CA ILE A 82 11.98 13.53 -11.81
C ILE A 82 12.98 14.05 -10.78
N PRO A 83 13.95 14.90 -11.15
CA PRO A 83 14.92 15.44 -10.23
C PRO A 83 14.26 16.25 -9.10
N PHE A 84 14.94 16.34 -7.97
CA PHE A 84 14.45 17.12 -6.84
C PHE A 84 14.23 18.60 -7.23
N GLY A 85 13.04 19.10 -6.94
CA GLY A 85 12.65 20.48 -7.22
C GLY A 85 12.07 20.71 -8.62
N GLU A 86 12.05 19.74 -9.50
CA GLU A 86 11.52 19.88 -10.88
C GLU A 86 10.03 19.53 -11.01
N TYR A 87 9.39 19.05 -9.94
CA TYR A 87 7.96 18.79 -9.97
C TYR A 87 7.16 20.01 -9.48
N ASP A 88 6.04 20.29 -10.13
CA ASP A 88 5.10 21.33 -9.67
C ASP A 88 4.37 20.89 -8.40
N THR A 89 4.93 21.28 -7.27
CA THR A 89 4.39 20.97 -5.94
C THR A 89 2.98 21.54 -5.75
N GLY A 90 2.68 22.71 -6.37
CA GLY A 90 1.36 23.34 -6.30
C GLY A 90 0.28 22.46 -6.89
N SER A 91 0.50 21.90 -8.06
CA SER A 91 -0.43 20.93 -8.70
C SER A 91 -0.61 19.67 -7.87
N LEU A 92 0.47 19.11 -7.30
CA LEU A 92 0.39 17.94 -6.41
C LEU A 92 -0.48 18.21 -5.18
N ILE A 93 -0.22 19.32 -4.48
CA ILE A 93 -0.99 19.69 -3.30
C ILE A 93 -2.46 19.97 -3.65
N THR A 94 -2.73 20.63 -4.76
CA THR A 94 -4.10 20.87 -5.24
C THR A 94 -4.84 19.55 -5.49
N LEU A 95 -4.18 18.57 -6.12
CA LEU A 95 -4.74 17.23 -6.33
C LEU A 95 -5.04 16.53 -4.99
N MET A 96 -4.09 16.54 -4.07
CA MET A 96 -4.28 15.93 -2.74
C MET A 96 -5.41 16.60 -1.93
N GLN A 97 -5.50 17.93 -1.96
CA GLN A 97 -6.53 18.70 -1.27
C GLN A 97 -7.93 18.54 -1.90
N SER A 98 -8.02 18.28 -3.19
CA SER A 98 -9.30 18.08 -3.88
C SER A 98 -9.92 16.71 -3.62
N ARG A 99 -9.14 15.73 -3.14
CA ARG A 99 -9.63 14.39 -2.81
C ARG A 99 -10.72 14.44 -1.72
N ARG A 100 -11.79 13.72 -1.93
CA ARG A 100 -12.87 13.50 -0.94
C ARG A 100 -13.18 12.01 -0.82
N SER A 101 -13.74 11.62 0.33
CA SER A 101 -14.29 10.28 0.51
C SER A 101 -15.57 10.14 -0.30
N CYS A 102 -15.49 9.46 -1.44
CA CYS A 102 -16.67 9.17 -2.24
C CYS A 102 -17.45 8.01 -1.61
N ARG A 103 -18.77 8.20 -1.43
CA ARG A 103 -19.70 7.18 -0.92
C ARG A 103 -20.94 7.03 -1.83
N ASN A 104 -20.82 7.47 -3.06
CA ASN A 104 -21.86 7.37 -4.08
C ASN A 104 -21.26 6.75 -5.33
N TYR A 105 -21.34 5.43 -5.42
CA TYR A 105 -20.75 4.65 -6.50
C TYR A 105 -21.76 4.40 -7.63
N LYS A 106 -21.25 4.36 -8.85
CA LYS A 106 -22.03 3.90 -10.00
C LYS A 106 -22.23 2.38 -9.91
N LYS A 107 -23.40 1.89 -10.33
CA LYS A 107 -23.69 0.45 -10.46
C LYS A 107 -23.03 -0.13 -11.74
N LYS A 108 -21.72 0.05 -11.88
CA LYS A 108 -20.92 -0.44 -13.00
C LYS A 108 -19.74 -1.24 -12.45
N ALA A 109 -19.49 -2.42 -13.00
CA ALA A 109 -18.30 -3.18 -12.68
C ALA A 109 -17.03 -2.35 -12.99
N VAL A 110 -15.99 -2.54 -12.19
CA VAL A 110 -14.66 -1.96 -12.45
C VAL A 110 -13.91 -2.96 -13.32
N GLU A 111 -13.33 -2.45 -14.40
CA GLU A 111 -12.53 -3.26 -15.32
C GLU A 111 -11.30 -3.83 -14.59
N LYS A 112 -10.93 -5.06 -14.93
CA LYS A 112 -9.87 -5.79 -14.24
C LYS A 112 -8.53 -5.06 -14.36
N GLU A 113 -8.27 -4.49 -15.51
CA GLU A 113 -7.06 -3.73 -15.82
C GLU A 113 -6.92 -2.50 -14.92
N ILE A 114 -8.04 -1.84 -14.59
CA ILE A 114 -8.04 -0.69 -13.64
C ILE A 114 -7.68 -1.17 -12.23
N LEU A 115 -8.23 -2.31 -11.79
CA LEU A 115 -7.93 -2.85 -10.46
C LEU A 115 -6.46 -3.30 -10.36
N GLU A 116 -5.93 -3.91 -11.41
CA GLU A 116 -4.52 -4.30 -11.47
C GLU A 116 -3.59 -3.08 -11.44
N ASP A 117 -3.91 -2.05 -12.22
CA ASP A 117 -3.13 -0.80 -12.22
C ASP A 117 -3.17 -0.09 -10.86
N LEU A 118 -4.31 -0.10 -10.17
CA LEU A 118 -4.42 0.45 -8.81
C LEU A 118 -3.53 -0.30 -7.81
N VAL A 119 -3.43 -1.62 -7.91
CA VAL A 119 -2.51 -2.42 -7.10
C VAL A 119 -1.07 -2.06 -7.41
N LYS A 120 -0.69 -1.96 -8.70
CA LYS A 120 0.65 -1.53 -9.12
C LYS A 120 1.01 -0.15 -8.58
N ILE A 121 0.08 0.81 -8.62
CA ILE A 121 0.26 2.13 -8.00
C ILE A 121 0.47 1.98 -6.49
N GLY A 122 -0.31 1.13 -5.81
CA GLY A 122 -0.16 0.87 -4.38
C GLY A 122 1.22 0.31 -4.01
N VAL A 123 1.81 -0.52 -4.85
CA VAL A 123 3.16 -1.10 -4.66
C VAL A 123 4.27 -0.04 -4.72
N THR A 124 4.04 1.12 -5.34
CA THR A 124 5.02 2.22 -5.36
C THR A 124 5.20 2.91 -4.00
N ALA A 125 4.32 2.64 -3.02
CA ALA A 125 4.42 3.24 -1.71
C ALA A 125 5.72 2.78 -0.99
N PRO A 126 6.43 3.68 -0.29
CA PRO A 126 7.60 3.28 0.47
C PRO A 126 7.22 2.37 1.65
N SER A 127 8.12 1.48 2.04
CA SER A 127 7.96 0.63 3.22
C SER A 127 9.18 0.75 4.13
N GLY A 128 9.00 0.47 5.43
CA GLY A 128 10.10 0.50 6.41
C GLY A 128 11.23 -0.42 5.94
N SER A 129 12.44 0.11 5.80
CA SER A 129 13.61 -0.63 5.33
C SER A 129 13.40 -1.36 3.98
N ASN A 130 12.48 -0.89 3.16
CA ASN A 130 12.07 -1.52 1.89
C ASN A 130 11.63 -2.99 2.08
N CYS A 131 10.94 -3.31 3.16
CA CYS A 131 10.53 -4.69 3.47
C CYS A 131 9.38 -5.22 2.59
N GLN A 132 8.58 -4.32 2.00
CA GLN A 132 7.52 -4.63 1.03
C GLN A 132 6.58 -5.78 1.47
N MET A 133 6.25 -5.83 2.77
CA MET A 133 5.44 -6.92 3.36
C MET A 133 3.92 -6.74 3.18
N TRP A 134 3.47 -5.80 2.37
CA TRP A 134 2.05 -5.65 2.07
C TRP A 134 1.54 -6.77 1.16
N SER A 135 0.29 -7.10 1.36
CA SER A 135 -0.47 -8.00 0.51
C SER A 135 -1.75 -7.30 0.05
N PHE A 136 -2.09 -7.44 -1.21
CA PHE A 136 -3.31 -6.86 -1.78
C PHE A 136 -4.29 -7.96 -2.10
N THR A 137 -5.50 -7.87 -1.55
CA THR A 137 -6.62 -8.75 -1.91
C THR A 137 -7.64 -7.93 -2.67
N VAL A 138 -7.90 -8.31 -3.92
CA VAL A 138 -8.82 -7.61 -4.81
C VAL A 138 -10.16 -8.35 -4.83
N LEU A 139 -11.21 -7.67 -4.37
CA LEU A 139 -12.60 -8.08 -4.55
C LEU A 139 -13.11 -7.39 -5.81
N SER A 140 -13.11 -8.10 -6.92
CA SER A 140 -13.32 -7.52 -8.25
C SER A 140 -14.78 -7.30 -8.63
N ASP A 141 -15.71 -7.80 -7.82
CA ASP A 141 -17.14 -7.75 -8.10
C ASP A 141 -17.97 -7.45 -6.85
N ARG A 142 -19.17 -6.98 -7.07
CA ARG A 142 -20.09 -6.60 -5.99
C ARG A 142 -20.49 -7.76 -5.08
N ALA A 143 -20.59 -8.97 -5.59
CA ALA A 143 -20.97 -10.13 -4.79
C ALA A 143 -19.88 -10.45 -3.75
N SER A 144 -18.62 -10.41 -4.15
CA SER A 144 -17.47 -10.57 -3.24
C SER A 144 -17.42 -9.47 -2.16
N VAL A 145 -17.72 -8.22 -2.52
CA VAL A 145 -17.80 -7.10 -1.56
C VAL A 145 -18.95 -7.30 -0.57
N ILE A 146 -20.12 -7.76 -1.03
CA ILE A 146 -21.26 -8.08 -0.16
C ILE A 146 -20.89 -9.22 0.81
N SER A 147 -20.29 -10.29 0.31
CA SER A 147 -19.88 -11.42 1.15
C SER A 147 -18.93 -11.00 2.28
N LEU A 148 -17.94 -10.13 1.98
CA LEU A 148 -17.08 -9.55 3.01
C LEU A 148 -17.88 -8.68 4.00
N GLY A 149 -18.86 -7.93 3.51
CA GLY A 149 -19.76 -7.12 4.33
C GLY A 149 -20.56 -7.97 5.31
N GLU A 150 -21.12 -9.10 4.86
CA GLU A 150 -21.87 -10.05 5.68
C GLU A 150 -21.00 -10.68 6.76
N GLU A 151 -19.79 -11.11 6.42
CA GLU A 151 -18.84 -11.66 7.40
C GLU A 151 -18.42 -10.60 8.43
N SER A 152 -18.16 -9.37 7.97
CA SER A 152 -17.86 -8.24 8.86
C SER A 152 -19.02 -7.95 9.81
N MET A 153 -20.24 -7.97 9.31
CA MET A 153 -21.44 -7.76 10.10
C MET A 153 -21.63 -8.87 11.15
N ASN A 154 -21.41 -10.14 10.77
CA ASN A 154 -21.45 -11.28 11.69
C ASN A 154 -20.42 -11.14 12.82
N PHE A 155 -19.22 -10.68 12.50
CA PHE A 155 -18.19 -10.37 13.50
C PHE A 155 -18.66 -9.26 14.46
N PHE A 156 -19.16 -8.15 13.94
CA PHE A 156 -19.61 -7.03 14.76
C PHE A 156 -20.86 -7.33 15.59
N LYS A 157 -21.77 -8.18 15.12
CA LYS A 157 -22.90 -8.69 15.93
C LYS A 157 -22.40 -9.43 17.17
N ARG A 158 -21.42 -10.32 17.00
CA ARG A 158 -20.80 -11.05 18.12
C ARG A 158 -20.10 -10.09 19.07
N LEU A 159 -19.34 -9.14 18.54
CA LEU A 159 -18.63 -8.13 19.33
C LEU A 159 -19.60 -7.25 20.13
N ASN A 160 -20.68 -6.77 19.50
CA ASN A 160 -21.74 -6.01 20.17
C ASN A 160 -22.44 -6.86 21.25
N GLY A 161 -22.67 -8.15 21.00
CA GLY A 161 -23.22 -9.08 21.98
C GLY A 161 -22.32 -9.27 23.20
N LEU A 162 -21.00 -9.20 23.05
CA LEU A 162 -20.05 -9.18 24.16
C LEU A 162 -20.00 -7.81 24.84
N ALA A 163 -19.93 -6.76 24.05
CA ALA A 163 -19.79 -5.39 24.55
C ALA A 163 -21.05 -4.90 25.31
N SER A 164 -22.24 -5.42 25.03
CA SER A 164 -23.45 -5.09 25.77
C SER A 164 -23.42 -5.57 27.24
N LYS A 165 -22.58 -6.59 27.56
CA LYS A 165 -22.49 -7.18 28.91
C LYS A 165 -21.62 -6.30 29.83
N SER A 166 -22.24 -5.49 30.68
CA SER A 166 -21.56 -4.57 31.60
C SER A 166 -20.55 -5.27 32.53
N TRP A 167 -20.95 -6.46 33.06
CA TRP A 167 -20.08 -7.23 33.92
C TRP A 167 -18.77 -7.65 33.24
N LEU A 168 -18.84 -8.05 31.97
CA LEU A 168 -17.67 -8.44 31.18
C LEU A 168 -16.72 -7.25 30.92
N ARG A 169 -17.28 -6.10 30.55
CA ARG A 169 -16.50 -4.86 30.37
C ARG A 169 -15.78 -4.44 31.66
N ASN A 170 -16.50 -4.50 32.80
CA ASN A 170 -15.92 -4.15 34.10
C ASN A 170 -14.83 -5.13 34.52
N MET A 171 -15.04 -6.42 34.34
CA MET A 171 -14.04 -7.46 34.63
C MET A 171 -12.77 -7.25 33.78
N LEU A 172 -12.91 -7.05 32.47
CA LEU A 172 -11.78 -6.83 31.58
C LEU A 172 -11.01 -5.54 31.94
N LYS A 173 -11.73 -4.48 32.29
CA LYS A 173 -11.10 -3.23 32.73
C LYS A 173 -10.29 -3.41 34.02
N LEU A 174 -10.76 -4.23 34.96
CA LEU A 174 -10.02 -4.52 36.21
C LEU A 174 -8.70 -5.25 35.97
N ILE A 175 -8.61 -6.08 34.93
CA ILE A 175 -7.38 -6.78 34.55
C ILE A 175 -6.53 -6.02 33.52
N GLY A 176 -6.78 -4.70 33.33
CA GLY A 176 -5.99 -3.83 32.46
C GLY A 176 -6.31 -3.97 30.97
N LYS A 177 -7.48 -4.51 30.59
CA LYS A 177 -7.94 -4.65 29.20
C LYS A 177 -9.20 -3.82 28.94
N PRO A 178 -9.09 -2.50 28.79
CA PRO A 178 -10.21 -1.59 28.64
C PRO A 178 -10.87 -1.61 27.25
N GLU A 179 -10.27 -2.25 26.25
CA GLU A 179 -10.61 -2.14 24.82
C GLU A 179 -12.09 -2.38 24.54
N LEU A 180 -12.71 -3.36 25.22
CA LEU A 180 -14.14 -3.66 25.05
C LEU A 180 -15.03 -2.55 25.62
N SER A 181 -14.59 -1.88 26.69
CA SER A 181 -15.28 -0.73 27.27
C SER A 181 -15.18 0.49 26.35
N ASP A 182 -13.99 0.74 25.80
CA ASP A 182 -13.74 1.85 24.88
C ASP A 182 -14.52 1.65 23.57
N TYR A 183 -14.56 0.42 23.08
CA TYR A 183 -15.41 0.05 21.95
C TYR A 183 -16.89 0.35 22.22
N TYR A 184 -17.40 -0.03 23.40
CA TYR A 184 -18.79 0.21 23.77
C TYR A 184 -19.14 1.69 23.80
N VAL A 185 -18.26 2.52 24.36
CA VAL A 185 -18.49 3.97 24.46
C VAL A 185 -18.43 4.64 23.08
N ASN A 186 -17.49 4.24 22.25
CA ASN A 186 -17.16 5.01 21.02
C ASN A 186 -17.83 4.47 19.76
N ASN A 187 -18.18 3.17 19.71
CA ASN A 187 -18.55 2.51 18.46
C ASN A 187 -19.82 1.69 18.51
N TYR A 188 -20.20 1.17 19.68
CA TYR A 188 -21.28 0.21 19.84
C TYR A 188 -22.57 0.65 19.15
N GLU A 189 -23.06 1.84 19.46
CA GLU A 189 -24.34 2.33 18.97
C GLU A 189 -24.36 2.54 17.47
N ARG A 190 -23.32 3.19 16.94
CA ARG A 190 -23.18 3.42 15.50
C ARG A 190 -23.11 2.12 14.71
N ILE A 191 -22.44 1.10 15.26
CA ILE A 191 -22.33 -0.21 14.60
C ILE A 191 -23.66 -0.96 14.69
N ARG A 192 -24.36 -0.87 15.81
CA ARG A 192 -25.72 -1.44 15.97
C ARG A 192 -26.67 -0.86 14.93
N GLU A 193 -26.71 0.45 14.79
CA GLU A 193 -27.51 1.13 13.76
C GLU A 193 -27.15 0.67 12.34
N GLY A 194 -25.85 0.54 12.04
CA GLY A 194 -25.39 0.05 10.75
C GLY A 194 -25.83 -1.38 10.44
N ILE A 195 -25.85 -2.26 11.44
CA ILE A 195 -26.36 -3.63 11.33
C ILE A 195 -27.86 -3.63 11.08
N GLU A 196 -28.63 -2.84 11.84
CA GLU A 196 -30.10 -2.73 11.72
C GLU A 196 -30.50 -2.19 10.33
N GLU A 197 -29.80 -1.18 9.82
CA GLU A 197 -30.02 -0.63 8.47
C GLU A 197 -29.75 -1.67 7.37
N TRP A 198 -28.70 -2.47 7.53
CA TRP A 198 -28.41 -3.55 6.59
C TRP A 198 -29.52 -4.61 6.60
N GLU A 199 -29.93 -5.09 7.79
CA GLU A 199 -30.93 -6.16 7.92
C GLU A 199 -32.33 -5.73 7.51
N SER A 200 -32.74 -4.51 7.85
CA SER A 200 -34.09 -4.02 7.62
C SER A 200 -34.28 -3.41 6.22
N ASN A 201 -33.27 -2.71 5.74
CA ASN A 201 -33.37 -1.87 4.54
C ASN A 201 -32.42 -2.31 3.41
N GLY A 202 -31.53 -3.29 3.65
CA GLY A 202 -30.49 -3.70 2.70
C GLY A 202 -29.46 -2.61 2.43
N LYS A 203 -29.35 -1.61 3.33
CA LYS A 203 -28.48 -0.45 3.13
C LYS A 203 -27.06 -0.76 3.56
N ASP A 204 -26.16 -0.77 2.58
CA ASP A 204 -24.72 -0.99 2.82
C ASP A 204 -24.05 0.26 3.40
N MET A 205 -23.91 0.29 4.72
CA MET A 205 -23.25 1.37 5.46
C MET A 205 -21.72 1.18 5.56
N LEU A 206 -21.19 0.01 5.17
CA LEU A 206 -19.77 -0.29 5.23
C LEU A 206 -19.06 0.08 3.92
N PHE A 207 -19.53 -0.47 2.81
CA PHE A 207 -18.93 -0.26 1.49
C PHE A 207 -19.73 0.72 0.60
N HIS A 208 -20.88 1.21 1.07
CA HIS A 208 -21.71 2.21 0.38
C HIS A 208 -22.10 1.84 -1.05
N GLY A 209 -22.24 0.55 -1.33
CA GLY A 209 -22.57 0.07 -2.67
C GLY A 209 -21.38 0.01 -3.63
N ALA A 210 -20.15 0.07 -3.14
CA ALA A 210 -18.95 -0.04 -3.98
C ALA A 210 -18.97 -1.32 -4.83
N PRO A 211 -18.69 -1.23 -6.15
CA PRO A 211 -18.71 -2.39 -7.04
C PRO A 211 -17.49 -3.30 -6.89
N ALA A 212 -16.41 -2.80 -6.31
CA ALA A 212 -15.17 -3.52 -6.04
C ALA A 212 -14.50 -2.95 -4.78
N ALA A 213 -13.57 -3.70 -4.19
CA ALA A 213 -12.75 -3.25 -3.07
C ALA A 213 -11.34 -3.83 -3.17
N ILE A 214 -10.35 -3.07 -2.68
CA ILE A 214 -8.98 -3.53 -2.52
C ILE A 214 -8.62 -3.46 -1.05
N LEU A 215 -8.28 -4.61 -0.46
CA LEU A 215 -7.83 -4.74 0.91
C LEU A 215 -6.31 -4.76 0.91
N VAL A 216 -5.72 -3.92 1.73
CA VAL A 216 -4.27 -3.91 1.94
C VAL A 216 -3.99 -4.44 3.34
N SER A 217 -3.20 -5.48 3.42
CA SER A 217 -2.84 -6.12 4.68
C SER A 217 -1.33 -6.33 4.78
N ASN A 218 -0.86 -6.58 5.99
CA ASN A 218 0.50 -6.98 6.26
C ASN A 218 0.48 -8.29 7.08
N LYS A 219 1.48 -9.15 6.92
CA LYS A 219 1.66 -10.28 7.85
C LYS A 219 2.01 -9.72 9.23
N LEU A 220 1.22 -10.08 10.22
CA LEU A 220 1.64 -9.98 11.62
C LEU A 220 2.69 -11.09 11.83
N GLU A 221 3.90 -10.68 12.24
CA GLU A 221 4.91 -11.62 12.72
C GLU A 221 4.60 -12.10 14.15
#